data_9b9ae3a7fe39e4a3b736672550caf46a
#
_entry.id   9b9ae3a7fe39e4a3b736672550caf46a
#
_cell.length_a   1.000
_cell.length_b   1.000
_cell.length_c   1.000
_cell.angle_alpha   90.00
_cell.angle_beta   90.00
_cell.angle_gamma   90.00
#
_symmetry.space_group_name_H-M   'P 1'
#
loop_
_entity.id
_entity.type
_entity.pdbx_description
1 polymer ?
#
loop_
_entity_poly.entity_id
_entity_poly.type
_entity_poly.pdbx_seq_one_letter_code
_entity_poly.pdbx_strand_id
1 'polypeptide(L)'
;MSGHSKWATTKHKKAIIDGRRAKTFAKLIKGIEVAARTGGIDVAGNPTLFDAIAKAKKNSVPADNIDRAVKRGAGLETGGKEWETIMYEGYAAGGVALLIECLSDNRNRAASEVRVAVTRNGGNMADPGSVSYLFNRKGVVLVSKNSGKVTEDSLLEVVLDAGADEVNDLGDSFEIVTQPSDLVAVRTSLQTAGIDYDSADTSFLPTMSIPIDAETAKKVFELIEVIEELDDVQNVYGNFDVSDEVMASLS
;
A
#
# COMPACT_ATOMS: atom_id res chain seq x y z
N MET A 1 -16.68 -5.57 0.76
CA MET A 1 -15.47 -5.33 -0.08
C MET A 1 -14.98 -3.91 0.16
N SER A 2 -13.69 -3.69 0.29
CA SER A 2 -13.16 -2.33 0.48
C SER A 2 -13.05 -1.64 -0.89
N GLY A 3 -13.78 -0.53 -1.09
CA GLY A 3 -13.69 0.28 -2.31
C GLY A 3 -12.29 0.85 -2.53
N HIS A 4 -11.52 1.02 -1.44
CA HIS A 4 -10.12 1.40 -1.49
C HIS A 4 -9.25 0.35 -2.23
N SER A 5 -9.44 -0.94 -1.96
CA SER A 5 -8.69 -2.02 -2.64
C SER A 5 -9.01 -2.06 -4.14
N LYS A 6 -10.29 -1.90 -4.53
CA LYS A 6 -10.68 -1.79 -5.96
C LYS A 6 -10.04 -0.58 -6.64
N TRP A 7 -10.06 0.58 -6.00
CA TRP A 7 -9.45 1.79 -6.54
C TRP A 7 -7.93 1.64 -6.67
N ALA A 8 -7.26 1.09 -5.67
CA ALA A 8 -5.82 0.86 -5.69
C ALA A 8 -5.40 -0.06 -6.85
N THR A 9 -6.13 -1.16 -7.09
CA THR A 9 -5.84 -2.07 -8.22
C THR A 9 -6.07 -1.41 -9.58
N THR A 10 -7.11 -0.59 -9.74
CA THR A 10 -7.40 0.15 -10.98
C THR A 10 -6.35 1.21 -11.24
N LYS A 11 -5.90 1.92 -10.22
CA LYS A 11 -4.85 2.94 -10.31
C LYS A 11 -3.50 2.37 -10.76
N HIS A 12 -3.12 1.18 -10.26
CA HIS A 12 -1.88 0.54 -10.70
C HIS A 12 -1.86 0.25 -12.20
N LYS A 13 -3.00 0.02 -12.83
CA LYS A 13 -3.10 -0.15 -14.30
C LYS A 13 -2.88 1.16 -15.08
N LYS A 14 -3.21 2.33 -14.50
CA LYS A 14 -3.05 3.66 -15.14
C LYS A 14 -1.69 4.34 -14.88
N ALA A 15 -0.91 3.91 -13.91
CA ALA A 15 0.26 4.63 -13.36
C ALA A 15 1.58 4.40 -14.11
N ILE A 16 1.58 4.17 -15.42
CA ILE A 16 2.81 4.07 -16.22
C ILE A 16 2.98 5.34 -17.06
N ILE A 17 3.44 6.42 -16.44
CA ILE A 17 3.97 7.59 -17.14
C ILE A 17 5.28 8.01 -16.45
N ASP A 18 6.32 8.26 -17.24
CA ASP A 18 7.73 8.38 -16.85
C ASP A 18 8.08 9.35 -15.70
N GLY A 19 7.30 10.39 -15.45
CA GLY A 19 7.54 11.33 -14.35
C GLY A 19 7.24 10.78 -12.94
N ARG A 20 6.31 9.85 -12.83
CA ARG A 20 5.94 9.19 -11.55
C ARG A 20 6.94 8.09 -11.18
N ARG A 21 7.68 7.56 -12.15
CA ARG A 21 8.61 6.44 -11.97
C ARG A 21 9.76 6.78 -11.03
N ALA A 22 10.35 7.98 -11.14
CA ALA A 22 11.44 8.40 -10.26
C ALA A 22 10.99 8.53 -8.80
N LYS A 23 9.80 9.10 -8.55
CA LYS A 23 9.22 9.19 -7.20
C LYS A 23 8.90 7.82 -6.63
N THR A 24 8.32 6.92 -7.43
CA THR A 24 8.07 5.53 -7.02
C THR A 24 9.36 4.83 -6.64
N PHE A 25 10.42 4.99 -7.42
CA PHE A 25 11.73 4.42 -7.11
C PHE A 25 12.29 4.95 -5.79
N ALA A 26 12.20 6.26 -5.55
CA ALA A 26 12.65 6.87 -4.30
C ALA A 26 11.92 6.29 -3.08
N LYS A 27 10.59 6.11 -3.17
CA LYS A 27 9.79 5.49 -2.10
C LYS A 27 10.17 4.04 -1.85
N LEU A 28 10.35 3.25 -2.91
CA LEU A 28 10.76 1.85 -2.80
C LEU A 28 12.16 1.72 -2.19
N ILE A 29 13.09 2.58 -2.56
CA ILE A 29 14.44 2.64 -1.99
C ILE A 29 14.42 2.99 -0.50
N LYS A 30 13.59 3.97 -0.08
CA LYS A 30 13.40 4.29 1.35
C LYS A 30 12.90 3.06 2.13
N GLY A 31 11.91 2.34 1.59
CA GLY A 31 11.36 1.13 2.20
C GLY A 31 12.43 0.05 2.41
N ILE A 32 13.31 -0.16 1.42
CA ILE A 32 14.43 -1.11 1.52
C ILE A 32 15.42 -0.69 2.62
N GLU A 33 15.80 0.60 2.68
CA GLU A 33 16.72 1.12 3.71
C GLU A 33 16.19 0.89 5.13
N VAL A 34 14.88 1.15 5.34
CA VAL A 34 14.24 0.93 6.64
C VAL A 34 14.15 -0.55 6.98
N ALA A 35 13.74 -1.40 6.05
CA ALA A 35 13.66 -2.83 6.27
C ALA A 35 15.03 -3.45 6.62
N ALA A 36 16.09 -3.04 5.91
CA ALA A 36 17.45 -3.49 6.18
C ALA A 36 17.95 -3.01 7.54
N ARG A 37 17.60 -1.77 7.96
CA ARG A 37 17.99 -1.22 9.25
C ARG A 37 17.32 -1.92 10.41
N THR A 38 16.03 -2.23 10.28
CA THR A 38 15.22 -2.78 11.36
C THR A 38 15.45 -4.28 11.55
N GLY A 39 15.55 -5.03 10.46
CA GLY A 39 15.59 -6.49 10.48
C GLY A 39 16.92 -7.10 10.02
N GLY A 40 17.93 -6.27 9.67
CA GLY A 40 19.21 -6.74 9.15
C GLY A 40 19.19 -7.02 7.65
N ILE A 41 20.38 -7.33 7.09
CA ILE A 41 20.59 -7.50 5.64
C ILE A 41 20.36 -8.93 5.14
N ASP A 42 20.19 -9.88 6.04
CA ASP A 42 19.89 -11.25 5.66
C ASP A 42 18.44 -11.34 5.16
N VAL A 43 18.29 -11.45 3.85
CA VAL A 43 16.98 -11.51 3.19
C VAL A 43 16.17 -12.74 3.61
N ALA A 44 16.84 -13.86 3.93
CA ALA A 44 16.18 -15.07 4.39
C ALA A 44 15.61 -14.93 5.80
N GLY A 45 16.31 -14.18 6.66
CA GLY A 45 15.90 -13.89 8.03
C GLY A 45 15.05 -12.62 8.18
N ASN A 46 14.87 -11.84 7.11
CA ASN A 46 14.13 -10.56 7.13
C ASN A 46 13.02 -10.53 6.06
N PRO A 47 11.83 -11.03 6.38
CA PRO A 47 10.71 -11.06 5.43
C PRO A 47 10.33 -9.68 4.89
N THR A 48 10.39 -8.63 5.74
CA THR A 48 10.11 -7.25 5.33
C THR A 48 11.09 -6.76 4.26
N LEU A 49 12.38 -7.09 4.41
CA LEU A 49 13.39 -6.76 3.41
C LEU A 49 13.18 -7.55 2.11
N PHE A 50 12.84 -8.83 2.23
CA PHE A 50 12.51 -9.67 1.08
C PHE A 50 11.38 -9.05 0.25
N ASP A 51 10.29 -8.65 0.90
CA ASP A 51 9.12 -8.07 0.23
C ASP A 51 9.42 -6.70 -0.37
N ALA A 52 10.17 -5.85 0.34
CA ALA A 52 10.60 -4.56 -0.19
C ALA A 52 11.47 -4.70 -1.44
N ILE A 53 12.38 -5.67 -1.45
CA ILE A 53 13.23 -5.99 -2.62
C ILE A 53 12.39 -6.55 -3.77
N ALA A 54 11.48 -7.49 -3.50
CA ALA A 54 10.60 -8.08 -4.50
C ALA A 54 9.74 -7.01 -5.17
N LYS A 55 9.14 -6.11 -4.39
CA LYS A 55 8.35 -4.97 -4.87
C LYS A 55 9.19 -4.00 -5.72
N ALA A 56 10.43 -3.71 -5.31
CA ALA A 56 11.34 -2.86 -6.08
C ALA A 56 11.72 -3.50 -7.41
N LYS A 57 12.05 -4.80 -7.45
CA LYS A 57 12.34 -5.55 -8.67
C LYS A 57 11.15 -5.56 -9.63
N LYS A 58 9.94 -5.79 -9.11
CA LYS A 58 8.69 -5.78 -9.90
C LYS A 58 8.43 -4.41 -10.55
N ASN A 59 8.83 -3.32 -9.86
CA ASN A 59 8.77 -1.96 -10.39
C ASN A 59 9.99 -1.58 -11.24
N SER A 60 10.85 -2.54 -11.60
CA SER A 60 12.05 -2.34 -12.43
C SER A 60 13.07 -1.36 -11.84
N VAL A 61 13.21 -1.33 -10.51
CA VAL A 61 14.29 -0.60 -9.85
C VAL A 61 15.62 -1.31 -10.17
N PRO A 62 16.66 -0.59 -10.63
CA PRO A 62 17.95 -1.19 -10.94
C PRO A 62 18.57 -1.92 -9.73
N ALA A 63 19.17 -3.09 -9.97
CA ALA A 63 19.76 -3.92 -8.93
C ALA A 63 20.80 -3.18 -8.10
N ASP A 64 21.66 -2.37 -8.74
CA ASP A 64 22.68 -1.55 -8.03
C ASP A 64 22.06 -0.55 -7.05
N ASN A 65 20.85 -0.03 -7.34
CA ASN A 65 20.17 0.88 -6.43
C ASN A 65 19.60 0.12 -5.24
N ILE A 66 19.09 -1.09 -5.45
CA ILE A 66 18.60 -1.99 -4.41
C ILE A 66 19.76 -2.35 -3.46
N ASP A 67 20.89 -2.80 -4.00
CA ASP A 67 22.09 -3.19 -3.21
C ASP A 67 22.62 -2.02 -2.38
N ARG A 68 22.71 -0.83 -2.98
CA ARG A 68 23.11 0.37 -2.23
C ARG A 68 22.13 0.74 -1.13
N ALA A 69 20.82 0.59 -1.35
CA ALA A 69 19.81 0.84 -0.33
C ALA A 69 19.94 -0.12 0.86
N VAL A 70 20.14 -1.42 0.58
CA VAL A 70 20.41 -2.42 1.64
C VAL A 70 21.66 -2.05 2.46
N LYS A 71 22.77 -1.71 1.78
CA LYS A 71 24.02 -1.31 2.45
C LYS A 71 23.89 -0.03 3.28
N ARG A 72 23.17 0.99 2.78
CA ARG A 72 22.88 2.22 3.55
C ARG A 72 22.01 1.94 4.75
N GLY A 73 20.97 1.11 4.60
CA GLY A 73 20.14 0.69 5.72
C GLY A 73 20.95 -0.01 6.82
N ALA A 74 21.89 -0.85 6.43
CA ALA A 74 22.80 -1.56 7.33
C ALA A 74 23.91 -0.69 7.94
N GLY A 75 24.03 0.58 7.52
CA GLY A 75 25.13 1.46 7.96
C GLY A 75 26.50 1.13 7.35
N LEU A 76 26.54 0.32 6.29
CA LEU A 76 27.77 -0.07 5.59
C LEU A 76 28.21 0.95 4.54
N GLU A 77 27.33 1.88 4.17
CA GLU A 77 27.62 3.00 3.29
C GLU A 77 27.23 4.33 3.95
N THR A 78 27.95 5.40 3.61
CA THR A 78 27.63 6.75 4.09
C THR A 78 26.35 7.28 3.43
N GLY A 79 25.59 8.13 4.14
CA GLY A 79 24.39 8.79 3.63
C GLY A 79 23.07 8.11 4.00
N GLY A 80 23.11 7.10 4.85
CA GLY A 80 21.90 6.55 5.47
C GLY A 80 21.22 7.60 6.35
N LYS A 81 19.91 7.77 6.19
CA LYS A 81 19.08 8.69 6.97
C LYS A 81 18.32 7.94 8.05
N GLU A 82 18.02 8.61 9.14
CA GLU A 82 17.07 8.07 10.12
C GLU A 82 15.65 8.35 9.65
N TRP A 83 14.97 7.30 9.24
CA TRP A 83 13.61 7.37 8.79
C TRP A 83 12.65 7.02 9.91
N GLU A 84 11.62 7.83 10.11
CA GLU A 84 10.53 7.59 11.04
C GLU A 84 9.24 7.36 10.25
N THR A 85 8.48 6.31 10.62
CA THR A 85 7.12 6.11 10.12
C THR A 85 6.17 6.95 10.96
N ILE A 86 5.40 7.81 10.29
CA ILE A 86 4.47 8.75 10.93
C ILE A 86 3.10 8.54 10.30
N MET A 87 2.07 8.41 11.15
CA MET A 87 0.69 8.33 10.68
C MET A 87 0.01 9.68 10.88
N TYR A 88 -0.56 10.23 9.80
CA TYR A 88 -1.43 11.39 9.84
C TYR A 88 -2.86 10.98 9.57
N GLU A 89 -3.79 11.72 10.14
CA GLU A 89 -5.22 11.45 10.08
C GLU A 89 -5.95 12.64 9.48
N GLY A 90 -7.00 12.38 8.70
CA GLY A 90 -7.78 13.44 8.06
C GLY A 90 -9.12 12.95 7.54
N TYR A 91 -9.87 13.88 6.99
CA TYR A 91 -11.14 13.63 6.34
C TYR A 91 -11.15 14.26 4.95
N ALA A 92 -11.67 13.53 3.99
CA ALA A 92 -11.96 13.97 2.64
C ALA A 92 -13.45 14.34 2.49
N ALA A 93 -13.86 14.67 1.27
CA ALA A 93 -15.26 14.92 0.93
C ALA A 93 -16.16 13.74 1.34
N GLY A 94 -17.42 14.02 1.67
CA GLY A 94 -18.39 13.00 2.09
C GLY A 94 -18.12 12.38 3.47
N GLY A 95 -17.22 12.96 4.27
CA GLY A 95 -16.84 12.42 5.58
C GLY A 95 -15.94 11.18 5.50
N VAL A 96 -15.36 10.92 4.35
CA VAL A 96 -14.40 9.82 4.16
C VAL A 96 -13.18 10.03 5.05
N ALA A 97 -12.90 9.06 5.91
CA ALA A 97 -11.74 9.05 6.76
C ALA A 97 -10.49 8.64 5.96
N LEU A 98 -9.39 9.37 6.16
CA LEU A 98 -8.10 9.11 5.56
C LEU A 98 -7.04 8.84 6.62
N LEU A 99 -6.30 7.73 6.44
CA LEU A 99 -5.11 7.42 7.21
C LEU A 99 -3.91 7.52 6.25
N ILE A 100 -2.95 8.40 6.57
CA ILE A 100 -1.84 8.77 5.68
C ILE A 100 -0.54 8.30 6.32
N GLU A 101 0.10 7.34 5.71
CA GLU A 101 1.38 6.78 6.14
C GLU A 101 2.54 7.53 5.48
N CYS A 102 3.38 8.14 6.29
CA CYS A 102 4.58 8.83 5.86
C CYS A 102 5.84 8.14 6.37
N LEU A 103 6.88 8.17 5.58
CA LEU A 103 8.23 7.75 5.94
C LEU A 103 9.16 8.94 5.70
N SER A 104 9.57 9.62 6.76
CA SER A 104 10.31 10.89 6.67
C SER A 104 11.50 10.92 7.62
N ASP A 105 12.53 11.63 7.21
CA ASP A 105 13.68 12.04 8.04
C ASP A 105 13.44 13.39 8.74
N ASN A 106 12.26 14.01 8.50
CA ASN A 106 11.88 15.29 9.08
C ASN A 106 10.37 15.38 9.31
N ARG A 107 9.96 15.12 10.56
CA ARG A 107 8.57 15.11 10.98
C ARG A 107 7.83 16.43 10.72
N ASN A 108 8.50 17.56 10.94
CA ASN A 108 7.89 18.88 10.77
C ASN A 108 7.63 19.21 9.29
N ARG A 109 8.57 18.84 8.41
CA ARG A 109 8.38 18.97 6.96
C ARG A 109 7.20 18.13 6.50
N ALA A 110 7.19 16.83 6.83
CA ALA A 110 6.09 15.93 6.46
C ALA A 110 4.73 16.43 6.94
N ALA A 111 4.63 16.85 8.22
CA ALA A 111 3.40 17.43 8.78
C ALA A 111 2.91 18.66 8.01
N SER A 112 3.83 19.57 7.66
CA SER A 112 3.50 20.80 6.93
C SER A 112 3.03 20.49 5.51
N GLU A 113 3.73 19.62 4.78
CA GLU A 113 3.40 19.26 3.40
C GLU A 113 2.06 18.52 3.33
N VAL A 114 1.82 17.52 4.20
CA VAL A 114 0.54 16.80 4.27
C VAL A 114 -0.60 17.75 4.60
N ARG A 115 -0.42 18.62 5.60
CA ARG A 115 -1.46 19.61 5.97
C ARG A 115 -1.82 20.51 4.80
N VAL A 116 -0.83 21.04 4.09
CA VAL A 116 -1.05 21.91 2.93
C VAL A 116 -1.77 21.16 1.80
N ALA A 117 -1.34 19.92 1.51
CA ALA A 117 -1.95 19.10 0.47
C ALA A 117 -3.43 18.80 0.80
N VAL A 118 -3.72 18.37 2.04
CA VAL A 118 -5.07 18.05 2.48
C VAL A 118 -5.97 19.29 2.45
N THR A 119 -5.55 20.41 3.06
CA THR A 119 -6.41 21.58 3.21
C THR A 119 -6.66 22.33 1.90
N ARG A 120 -5.69 22.36 0.99
CA ARG A 120 -5.87 23.01 -0.33
C ARG A 120 -6.74 22.23 -1.29
N ASN A 121 -6.91 20.92 -1.06
CA ASN A 121 -7.70 20.05 -1.93
C ASN A 121 -9.02 19.59 -1.28
N GLY A 122 -9.56 20.39 -0.37
CA GLY A 122 -10.92 20.21 0.17
C GLY A 122 -11.04 19.19 1.30
N GLY A 123 -9.91 18.71 1.84
CA GLY A 123 -9.88 17.87 3.04
C GLY A 123 -9.61 18.65 4.31
N ASN A 124 -9.71 17.97 5.44
CA ASN A 124 -9.39 18.50 6.77
C ASN A 124 -8.47 17.54 7.51
N MET A 125 -7.44 18.08 8.17
CA MET A 125 -6.63 17.30 9.09
C MET A 125 -7.42 16.99 10.35
N ALA A 126 -7.23 15.80 10.90
CA ALA A 126 -7.82 15.35 12.15
C ALA A 126 -6.75 15.23 13.24
N ASP A 127 -7.17 15.23 14.48
CA ASP A 127 -6.28 14.97 15.61
C ASP A 127 -5.90 13.48 15.65
N PRO A 128 -4.69 13.14 16.16
CA PRO A 128 -4.27 11.75 16.32
C PRO A 128 -5.30 10.93 17.11
N GLY A 129 -5.67 9.75 16.60
CA GLY A 129 -6.66 8.86 17.20
C GLY A 129 -8.10 9.11 16.76
N SER A 130 -8.36 10.14 15.94
CA SER A 130 -9.72 10.46 15.46
C SER A 130 -10.21 9.53 14.35
N VAL A 131 -9.29 8.91 13.62
CA VAL A 131 -9.55 8.11 12.41
C VAL A 131 -8.96 6.72 12.50
N SER A 132 -7.81 6.57 13.11
CA SER A 132 -7.03 5.32 13.11
C SER A 132 -7.79 4.10 13.66
N TYR A 133 -8.73 4.30 14.59
CA TYR A 133 -9.58 3.23 15.12
C TYR A 133 -10.56 2.63 14.08
N LEU A 134 -10.78 3.33 12.96
CA LEU A 134 -11.61 2.85 11.85
C LEU A 134 -10.86 1.86 10.95
N PHE A 135 -9.58 1.63 11.17
CA PHE A 135 -8.75 0.81 10.32
C PHE A 135 -8.07 -0.31 11.12
N ASN A 136 -8.08 -1.51 10.55
CA ASN A 136 -7.32 -2.64 11.06
C ASN A 136 -6.09 -2.90 10.18
N ARG A 137 -4.94 -3.09 10.81
CA ARG A 137 -3.74 -3.52 10.11
C ARG A 137 -3.87 -4.99 9.75
N LYS A 138 -3.79 -5.30 8.45
CA LYS A 138 -3.95 -6.65 7.87
C LYS A 138 -2.82 -6.96 6.91
N GLY A 139 -2.53 -8.24 6.71
CA GLY A 139 -1.79 -8.71 5.55
C GLY A 139 -2.74 -8.79 4.35
N VAL A 140 -2.29 -8.32 3.20
CA VAL A 140 -3.09 -8.32 1.96
C VAL A 140 -2.23 -8.86 0.81
N VAL A 141 -2.74 -9.87 0.13
CA VAL A 141 -2.11 -10.39 -1.09
C VAL A 141 -3.08 -10.20 -2.26
N LEU A 142 -2.60 -9.59 -3.35
CA LEU A 142 -3.36 -9.41 -4.58
C LEU A 142 -2.93 -10.42 -5.62
N VAL A 143 -3.89 -11.16 -6.16
CA VAL A 143 -3.69 -12.18 -7.19
C VAL A 143 -4.51 -11.82 -8.42
N SER A 144 -3.84 -11.54 -9.54
CA SER A 144 -4.51 -11.21 -10.81
C SER A 144 -5.20 -12.43 -11.43
N LYS A 145 -6.40 -12.24 -11.98
CA LYS A 145 -7.15 -13.27 -12.71
C LYS A 145 -6.66 -13.51 -14.14
N ASN A 146 -5.62 -12.79 -14.58
CA ASN A 146 -5.15 -12.77 -15.98
C ASN A 146 -4.72 -14.15 -16.53
N SER A 147 -4.46 -15.13 -15.67
CA SER A 147 -4.06 -16.48 -16.09
C SER A 147 -5.25 -17.41 -16.38
N GLY A 148 -6.48 -17.04 -16.03
CA GLY A 148 -7.68 -17.85 -16.19
C GLY A 148 -7.69 -19.18 -15.42
N LYS A 149 -6.64 -19.44 -14.63
CA LYS A 149 -6.40 -20.70 -13.92
C LYS A 149 -6.74 -20.63 -12.43
N VAL A 150 -6.93 -19.43 -11.91
CA VAL A 150 -7.12 -19.19 -10.49
C VAL A 150 -8.59 -18.85 -10.24
N THR A 151 -9.22 -19.61 -9.37
CA THR A 151 -10.60 -19.39 -8.89
C THR A 151 -10.56 -19.10 -7.38
N GLU A 152 -11.64 -18.53 -6.83
CA GLU A 152 -11.76 -18.31 -5.39
C GLU A 152 -11.59 -19.61 -4.61
N ASP A 153 -12.24 -20.71 -5.03
CA ASP A 153 -12.13 -22.03 -4.39
C ASP A 153 -10.68 -22.55 -4.41
N SER A 154 -10.00 -22.43 -5.57
CA SER A 154 -8.60 -22.88 -5.67
C SER A 154 -7.63 -22.07 -4.83
N LEU A 155 -7.93 -20.79 -4.61
CA LEU A 155 -7.14 -19.95 -3.69
C LEU A 155 -7.42 -20.35 -2.23
N LEU A 156 -8.70 -20.51 -1.86
CA LEU A 156 -9.10 -20.93 -0.50
C LEU A 156 -8.42 -22.24 -0.09
N GLU A 157 -8.40 -23.26 -0.98
CA GLU A 157 -7.70 -24.52 -0.71
C GLU A 157 -6.21 -24.34 -0.39
N VAL A 158 -5.55 -23.37 -1.04
CA VAL A 158 -4.11 -23.15 -0.87
C VAL A 158 -3.78 -22.31 0.36
N VAL A 159 -4.63 -21.32 0.69
CA VAL A 159 -4.26 -20.30 1.67
C VAL A 159 -4.95 -20.45 3.04
N LEU A 160 -6.00 -21.25 3.13
CA LEU A 160 -6.78 -21.41 4.38
C LEU A 160 -5.90 -21.93 5.52
N ASP A 161 -5.18 -23.02 5.28
CA ASP A 161 -4.29 -23.62 6.29
C ASP A 161 -3.07 -22.74 6.61
N ALA A 162 -2.76 -21.79 5.73
CA ALA A 162 -1.68 -20.83 5.92
C ALA A 162 -2.11 -19.57 6.73
N GLY A 163 -3.38 -19.48 7.11
CA GLY A 163 -3.90 -18.41 7.96
C GLY A 163 -4.57 -17.25 7.20
N ALA A 164 -5.11 -17.49 6.02
CA ALA A 164 -5.96 -16.51 5.37
C ALA A 164 -7.31 -16.38 6.11
N ASP A 165 -7.71 -15.13 6.40
CA ASP A 165 -8.99 -14.82 7.02
C ASP A 165 -10.12 -14.81 5.95
N GLU A 166 -9.84 -14.22 4.78
CA GLU A 166 -10.82 -13.99 3.70
C GLU A 166 -10.15 -14.03 2.33
N VAL A 167 -10.91 -14.44 1.32
CA VAL A 167 -10.60 -14.26 -0.10
C VAL A 167 -11.73 -13.48 -0.74
N ASN A 168 -11.43 -12.29 -1.27
CA ASN A 168 -12.41 -11.38 -1.84
C ASN A 168 -12.23 -11.27 -3.36
N ASP A 169 -13.31 -11.37 -4.11
CA ASP A 169 -13.32 -11.12 -5.55
C ASP A 169 -13.43 -9.60 -5.83
N LEU A 170 -12.38 -9.01 -6.44
CA LEU A 170 -12.34 -7.60 -6.82
C LEU A 170 -12.69 -7.37 -8.31
N GLY A 171 -13.18 -8.38 -9.03
CA GLY A 171 -13.45 -8.34 -10.46
C GLY A 171 -12.27 -8.87 -11.27
N ASP A 172 -11.22 -8.08 -11.47
CA ASP A 172 -10.02 -8.47 -12.24
C ASP A 172 -8.94 -9.19 -11.42
N SER A 173 -9.07 -9.19 -10.11
CA SER A 173 -8.14 -9.81 -9.16
C SER A 173 -8.86 -10.37 -7.94
N PHE A 174 -8.16 -11.22 -7.20
CA PHE A 174 -8.55 -11.64 -5.87
C PHE A 174 -7.71 -10.89 -4.82
N GLU A 175 -8.35 -10.52 -3.71
CA GLU A 175 -7.70 -10.01 -2.51
C GLU A 175 -7.75 -11.08 -1.43
N ILE A 176 -6.59 -11.52 -0.96
CA ILE A 176 -6.47 -12.43 0.18
C ILE A 176 -6.12 -11.60 1.39
N VAL A 177 -6.95 -11.67 2.43
CA VAL A 177 -6.77 -10.94 3.68
C VAL A 177 -6.32 -11.92 4.76
N THR A 178 -5.34 -11.50 5.57
CA THR A 178 -4.81 -12.32 6.66
C THR A 178 -4.35 -11.44 7.83
N GLN A 179 -3.99 -12.05 8.96
CA GLN A 179 -3.28 -11.31 10.00
C GLN A 179 -1.87 -10.92 9.50
N PRO A 180 -1.31 -9.78 9.95
CA PRO A 180 0.04 -9.38 9.53
C PRO A 180 1.12 -10.42 9.83
N SER A 181 0.95 -11.22 10.90
CA SER A 181 1.86 -12.33 11.26
C SER A 181 1.87 -13.47 10.25
N ASP A 182 0.75 -13.70 9.57
CA ASP A 182 0.53 -14.87 8.72
C ASP A 182 0.78 -14.57 7.23
N LEU A 183 1.01 -13.29 6.90
CA LEU A 183 1.28 -12.84 5.52
C LEU A 183 2.39 -13.64 4.83
N VAL A 184 3.48 -13.93 5.56
CA VAL A 184 4.61 -14.69 5.03
C VAL A 184 4.20 -16.14 4.73
N ALA A 185 3.43 -16.77 5.61
CA ALA A 185 2.94 -18.13 5.42
C ALA A 185 1.99 -18.23 4.22
N VAL A 186 1.03 -17.31 4.10
CA VAL A 186 0.10 -17.22 2.97
C VAL A 186 0.85 -17.01 1.66
N ARG A 187 1.81 -16.09 1.62
CA ARG A 187 2.64 -15.88 0.44
C ARG A 187 3.42 -17.14 0.05
N THR A 188 4.02 -17.81 1.02
CA THR A 188 4.81 -19.02 0.78
C THR A 188 3.94 -20.16 0.24
N SER A 189 2.70 -20.30 0.73
CA SER A 189 1.76 -21.32 0.22
C SER A 189 1.40 -21.07 -1.24
N LEU A 190 1.14 -19.81 -1.63
CA LEU A 190 0.89 -19.43 -3.03
C LEU A 190 2.10 -19.77 -3.93
N GLN A 191 3.30 -19.40 -3.48
CA GLN A 191 4.54 -19.70 -4.22
C GLN A 191 4.75 -21.22 -4.40
N THR A 192 4.49 -22.01 -3.36
CA THR A 192 4.60 -23.47 -3.39
C THR A 192 3.58 -24.09 -4.34
N ALA A 193 2.38 -23.51 -4.41
CA ALA A 193 1.33 -23.91 -5.34
C ALA A 193 1.57 -23.42 -6.79
N GLY A 194 2.65 -22.63 -7.03
CA GLY A 194 2.93 -22.05 -8.34
C GLY A 194 1.95 -20.95 -8.77
N ILE A 195 1.33 -20.30 -7.81
CA ILE A 195 0.40 -19.17 -8.04
C ILE A 195 1.18 -17.86 -7.92
N ASP A 196 1.23 -17.12 -9.02
CA ASP A 196 1.81 -15.77 -9.04
C ASP A 196 0.86 -14.77 -8.39
N TYR A 197 1.42 -13.81 -7.66
CA TYR A 197 0.68 -12.71 -7.04
C TYR A 197 1.26 -11.35 -7.45
N ASP A 198 0.42 -10.31 -7.42
CA ASP A 198 0.81 -8.95 -7.81
C ASP A 198 1.52 -8.22 -6.70
N SER A 199 1.04 -8.34 -5.48
CA SER A 199 1.62 -7.76 -4.28
C SER A 199 1.30 -8.60 -3.04
N ALA A 200 2.14 -8.48 -2.02
CA ALA A 200 1.94 -9.05 -0.70
C ALA A 200 2.50 -8.06 0.33
N ASP A 201 1.64 -7.27 0.92
CA ASP A 201 2.02 -6.16 1.80
C ASP A 201 1.12 -6.12 3.03
N THR A 202 1.58 -5.46 4.10
CA THR A 202 0.68 -5.06 5.18
C THR A 202 -0.06 -3.79 4.76
N SER A 203 -1.36 -3.75 5.00
CA SER A 203 -2.25 -2.63 4.66
C SER A 203 -3.18 -2.30 5.83
N PHE A 204 -3.77 -1.11 5.82
CA PHE A 204 -4.81 -0.73 6.75
C PHE A 204 -6.17 -0.82 6.06
N LEU A 205 -6.94 -1.84 6.42
CA LEU A 205 -8.28 -2.05 5.88
C LEU A 205 -9.33 -1.41 6.79
N PRO A 206 -10.33 -0.70 6.23
CA PRO A 206 -11.38 -0.09 7.02
C PRO A 206 -12.29 -1.16 7.62
N THR A 207 -12.69 -0.95 8.90
CA THR A 207 -13.69 -1.78 9.58
C THR A 207 -15.11 -1.46 9.12
N MET A 208 -15.31 -0.24 8.62
CA MET A 208 -16.57 0.25 8.11
C MET A 208 -16.33 1.17 6.93
N SER A 209 -16.98 0.91 5.80
CA SER A 209 -16.86 1.70 4.57
C SER A 209 -18.06 2.65 4.41
N ILE A 210 -17.81 3.83 3.85
CA ILE A 210 -18.82 4.83 3.51
C ILE A 210 -19.07 4.78 2.02
N PRO A 211 -20.31 4.45 1.56
CA PRO A 211 -20.65 4.52 0.15
C PRO A 211 -20.62 5.97 -0.34
N ILE A 212 -19.95 6.21 -1.45
CA ILE A 212 -19.83 7.54 -2.06
C ILE A 212 -20.29 7.52 -3.52
N ASP A 213 -20.89 8.64 -3.94
CA ASP A 213 -21.31 8.85 -5.33
C ASP A 213 -20.13 9.29 -6.22
N ALA A 214 -20.36 9.40 -7.53
CA ALA A 214 -19.34 9.74 -8.52
C ALA A 214 -18.69 11.12 -8.28
N GLU A 215 -19.48 12.12 -7.86
CA GLU A 215 -18.95 13.45 -7.61
C GLU A 215 -18.04 13.48 -6.38
N THR A 216 -18.46 12.82 -5.31
CA THR A 216 -17.66 12.67 -4.08
C THR A 216 -16.41 11.83 -4.34
N ALA A 217 -16.56 10.72 -5.07
CA ALA A 217 -15.44 9.84 -5.41
C ALA A 217 -14.35 10.58 -6.19
N LYS A 218 -14.74 11.41 -7.17
CA LYS A 218 -13.79 12.25 -7.90
C LYS A 218 -12.98 13.16 -6.99
N LYS A 219 -13.64 13.87 -6.06
CA LYS A 219 -12.97 14.76 -5.09
C LYS A 219 -12.03 14.00 -4.14
N VAL A 220 -12.47 12.81 -3.68
CA VAL A 220 -11.66 11.94 -2.81
C VAL A 220 -10.42 11.45 -3.55
N PHE A 221 -10.57 11.00 -4.79
CA PHE A 221 -9.45 10.47 -5.59
C PHE A 221 -8.44 11.55 -5.96
N GLU A 222 -8.91 12.76 -6.36
CA GLU A 222 -8.04 13.90 -6.62
C GLU A 222 -7.22 14.28 -5.38
N LEU A 223 -7.84 14.31 -4.20
CA LEU A 223 -7.16 14.57 -2.93
C LEU A 223 -6.11 13.49 -2.63
N ILE A 224 -6.47 12.22 -2.74
CA ILE A 224 -5.55 11.10 -2.48
C ILE A 224 -4.36 11.17 -3.45
N GLU A 225 -4.58 11.44 -4.73
CA GLU A 225 -3.51 11.57 -5.72
C GLU A 225 -2.52 12.68 -5.35
N VAL A 226 -3.02 13.85 -4.94
CA VAL A 226 -2.16 14.96 -4.51
C VAL A 226 -1.35 14.61 -3.26
N ILE A 227 -1.96 13.93 -2.28
CA ILE A 227 -1.25 13.48 -1.07
C ILE A 227 -0.17 12.46 -1.43
N GLU A 228 -0.48 11.49 -2.27
CA GLU A 228 0.46 10.45 -2.68
C GLU A 228 1.62 10.99 -3.54
N GLU A 229 1.48 12.17 -4.15
CA GLU A 229 2.59 12.83 -4.85
C GLU A 229 3.65 13.41 -3.91
N LEU A 230 3.37 13.53 -2.62
CA LEU A 230 4.36 13.98 -1.64
C LEU A 230 5.47 12.95 -1.46
N ASP A 231 6.70 13.41 -1.37
CA ASP A 231 7.89 12.54 -1.32
C ASP A 231 7.96 11.67 -0.07
N ASP A 232 7.41 12.15 1.05
CA ASP A 232 7.43 11.42 2.33
C ASP A 232 6.23 10.50 2.51
N VAL A 233 5.15 10.64 1.72
CA VAL A 233 3.96 9.77 1.79
C VAL A 233 4.26 8.42 1.14
N GLN A 234 4.03 7.34 1.86
CA GLN A 234 4.16 5.97 1.36
C GLN A 234 2.82 5.44 0.86
N ASN A 235 1.80 5.53 1.71
CA ASN A 235 0.45 5.04 1.42
C ASN A 235 -0.60 6.00 1.96
N VAL A 236 -1.78 5.98 1.32
CA VAL A 236 -2.98 6.65 1.80
C VAL A 236 -4.10 5.62 1.84
N TYR A 237 -4.73 5.45 2.97
CA TYR A 237 -5.85 4.52 3.16
C TYR A 237 -7.13 5.31 3.40
N GLY A 238 -8.23 4.88 2.79
CA GLY A 238 -9.53 5.52 2.92
C GLY A 238 -10.63 4.52 3.23
N ASN A 239 -11.65 4.95 3.96
CA ASN A 239 -12.80 4.11 4.32
C ASN A 239 -14.00 4.28 3.38
N PHE A 240 -13.76 4.66 2.13
CA PHE A 240 -14.82 4.79 1.12
C PHE A 240 -15.16 3.44 0.45
N ASP A 241 -16.40 3.33 0.00
CA ASP A 241 -16.85 2.27 -0.91
C ASP A 241 -17.43 2.90 -2.18
N VAL A 242 -17.03 2.35 -3.33
CA VAL A 242 -17.41 2.84 -4.66
C VAL A 242 -17.97 1.70 -5.47
N SER A 243 -19.20 1.88 -6.00
CA SER A 243 -19.82 0.88 -6.87
C SER A 243 -19.06 0.72 -8.18
N ASP A 244 -19.22 -0.44 -8.82
CA ASP A 244 -18.60 -0.71 -10.13
C ASP A 244 -19.05 0.28 -11.20
N GLU A 245 -20.31 0.75 -11.14
CA GLU A 245 -20.87 1.76 -12.05
C GLU A 245 -20.13 3.11 -11.88
N VAL A 246 -19.89 3.53 -10.63
CA VAL A 246 -19.16 4.77 -10.35
C VAL A 246 -17.71 4.62 -10.79
N MET A 247 -17.05 3.49 -10.52
CA MET A 247 -15.68 3.23 -10.98
C MET A 247 -15.57 3.28 -12.50
N ALA A 248 -16.51 2.71 -13.23
CA ALA A 248 -16.56 2.74 -14.69
C ALA A 248 -16.75 4.16 -15.24
N SER A 249 -17.50 5.03 -14.54
CA SER A 249 -17.73 6.41 -14.95
C SER A 249 -16.51 7.33 -14.75
N LEU A 250 -15.57 6.94 -13.89
CA LEU A 250 -14.35 7.70 -13.56
C LEU A 250 -13.10 7.18 -14.30
N SER A 251 -13.25 6.09 -15.04
CA SER A 251 -12.20 5.47 -15.87
C SER A 251 -12.13 6.11 -17.23
#